data_4c4af3f739cabbedfd399821cf519b8e
#
_entry.id   4c4af3f739cabbedfd399821cf519b8e
#
_cell.length_a   1.000
_cell.length_b   1.000
_cell.length_c   1.000
_cell.angle_alpha   90.00
_cell.angle_beta   90.00
_cell.angle_gamma   90.00
#
_symmetry.space_group_name_H-M   'P 1'
#
loop_
_entity.id
_entity.type
_entity.pdbx_description
1 polymer ?
#
loop_
_entity_poly.entity_id
_entity_poly.type
_entity_poly.pdbx_seq_one_letter_code
_entity_poly.pdbx_strand_id
1 'polypeptide(L)'
;MSYTDEDIVKGILNNDKKIIEYFFVEKCSTLFAYILLNIFDGNIDKRELINELYIYLANDNWKKIRQFDFRSKLITWASVVAVRFFSKETQRTDRKRAYNNSK
;
A
#
# COMPACT_ATOMS: atom_id res chain seq x y z
N MET A 1 -6.52 17.08 -12.81
CA MET A 1 -6.20 16.20 -13.93
C MET A 1 -6.10 14.76 -13.45
N SER A 2 -6.84 13.85 -14.07
CA SER A 2 -6.83 12.46 -13.64
C SER A 2 -6.04 11.60 -14.62
N TYR A 3 -5.40 10.58 -14.09
CA TYR A 3 -4.65 9.59 -14.88
C TYR A 3 -5.47 8.32 -15.01
N THR A 4 -5.39 7.66 -16.16
CA THR A 4 -5.97 6.32 -16.31
C THR A 4 -5.10 5.32 -15.53
N ASP A 5 -5.65 4.13 -15.27
CA ASP A 5 -4.87 3.08 -14.62
C ASP A 5 -3.62 2.73 -15.44
N GLU A 6 -3.74 2.71 -16.76
CA GLU A 6 -2.61 2.45 -17.63
C GLU A 6 -1.51 3.53 -17.50
N ASP A 7 -1.93 4.80 -17.44
CA ASP A 7 -0.99 5.91 -17.23
C ASP A 7 -0.25 5.76 -15.91
N ILE A 8 -0.97 5.38 -14.85
CA ILE A 8 -0.38 5.21 -13.52
C ILE A 8 0.63 4.07 -13.52
N VAL A 9 0.23 2.90 -14.03
CA VAL A 9 1.14 1.76 -14.07
C VAL A 9 2.40 2.08 -14.88
N LYS A 10 2.21 2.66 -16.06
CA LYS A 10 3.34 3.04 -16.91
C LYS A 10 4.26 4.03 -16.23
N GLY A 11 3.69 5.04 -15.58
CA GLY A 11 4.48 6.04 -14.87
C GLY A 11 5.25 5.44 -13.70
N ILE A 12 4.62 4.56 -12.94
CA ILE A 12 5.30 3.89 -11.83
C ILE A 12 6.47 3.05 -12.35
N LEU A 13 6.27 2.29 -13.41
CA LEU A 13 7.32 1.44 -13.97
C LEU A 13 8.47 2.25 -14.57
N ASN A 14 8.19 3.48 -14.97
CA ASN A 14 9.23 4.41 -15.45
C ASN A 14 9.84 5.26 -14.33
N ASN A 15 9.46 5.00 -13.08
CA ASN A 15 9.91 5.76 -11.91
C ASN A 15 9.59 7.25 -12.02
N ASP A 16 8.44 7.58 -12.59
CA ASP A 16 7.95 8.96 -12.67
C ASP A 16 7.47 9.39 -11.29
N LYS A 17 8.22 10.27 -10.65
CA LYS A 17 7.95 10.69 -9.28
C LYS A 17 6.58 11.33 -9.10
N LYS A 18 6.13 12.11 -10.08
CA LYS A 18 4.82 12.77 -9.99
C LYS A 18 3.69 11.75 -9.99
N ILE A 19 3.79 10.73 -10.82
CA ILE A 19 2.76 9.69 -10.90
C ILE A 19 2.81 8.80 -9.67
N ILE A 20 4.01 8.45 -9.20
CA ILE A 20 4.17 7.66 -7.98
C ILE A 20 3.53 8.40 -6.80
N GLU A 21 3.81 9.69 -6.65
CA GLU A 21 3.22 10.50 -5.59
C GLU A 21 1.70 10.59 -5.74
N TYR A 22 1.21 10.81 -6.93
CA TYR A 22 -0.23 10.84 -7.20
C TYR A 22 -0.88 9.53 -6.76
N PHE A 23 -0.29 8.39 -7.12
CA PHE A 23 -0.86 7.08 -6.78
C PHE A 23 -0.92 6.88 -5.27
N PHE A 24 0.19 7.07 -4.57
CA PHE A 24 0.25 6.76 -3.14
C PHE A 24 -0.45 7.80 -2.27
N VAL A 25 -0.36 9.07 -2.61
CA VAL A 25 -0.90 10.13 -1.77
C VAL A 25 -2.35 10.45 -2.10
N GLU A 26 -2.69 10.51 -3.37
CA GLU A 26 -4.05 10.91 -3.79
C GLU A 26 -4.94 9.72 -4.12
N LYS A 27 -4.49 8.85 -5.02
CA LYS A 27 -5.32 7.72 -5.47
C LYS A 27 -5.64 6.75 -4.35
N CYS A 28 -4.67 6.45 -3.50
CA CYS A 28 -4.81 5.52 -2.40
C CYS A 28 -5.23 6.17 -1.08
N SER A 29 -5.60 7.44 -1.08
CA SER A 29 -5.92 8.18 0.14
C SER A 29 -7.01 7.49 0.97
N THR A 30 -8.12 7.12 0.34
CA THR A 30 -9.22 6.44 1.04
C THR A 30 -8.80 5.07 1.54
N LEU A 31 -8.00 4.37 0.75
CA LEU A 31 -7.47 3.06 1.14
C LEU A 31 -6.63 3.15 2.42
N PHE A 32 -5.73 4.12 2.48
CA PHE A 32 -4.89 4.29 3.67
C PHE A 32 -5.71 4.72 4.89
N ALA A 33 -6.75 5.55 4.69
CA ALA A 33 -7.65 5.90 5.78
C ALA A 33 -8.36 4.66 6.34
N TYR A 34 -8.83 3.78 5.45
CA TYR A 34 -9.46 2.53 5.85
C TYR A 34 -8.50 1.65 6.66
N ILE A 35 -7.27 1.48 6.15
CA ILE A 35 -6.26 0.65 6.81
C ILE A 35 -5.91 1.22 8.18
N LEU A 36 -5.71 2.53 8.26
CA LEU A 36 -5.37 3.18 9.52
C LEU A 36 -6.42 2.92 10.59
N LEU A 37 -7.70 3.07 10.24
CA LEU A 37 -8.79 2.93 11.21
C LEU A 37 -9.11 1.47 11.52
N ASN A 38 -9.11 0.60 10.52
CA ASN A 38 -9.64 -0.75 10.67
C ASN A 38 -8.59 -1.81 10.98
N ILE A 39 -7.34 -1.56 10.66
CA ILE A 39 -6.25 -2.50 10.94
C ILE A 39 -5.40 -2.04 12.11
N PHE A 40 -5.15 -0.74 12.22
CA PHE A 40 -4.24 -0.19 13.23
C PHE A 40 -4.92 0.66 14.30
N ASP A 41 -6.26 0.78 14.26
CA ASP A 41 -7.04 1.56 15.26
C ASP A 41 -6.54 2.99 15.42
N GLY A 42 -6.02 3.59 14.36
CA GLY A 42 -5.50 4.94 14.39
C GLY A 42 -4.17 5.12 15.09
N ASN A 43 -3.49 4.03 15.45
CA ASN A 43 -2.28 4.07 16.29
C ASN A 43 -0.97 4.22 15.53
N ILE A 44 -1.02 4.48 14.23
CA ILE A 44 0.18 4.63 13.41
C ILE A 44 0.03 5.87 12.54
N ASP A 45 1.16 6.51 12.19
CA ASP A 45 1.14 7.66 11.30
C ASP A 45 0.84 7.19 9.87
N LYS A 46 -0.10 7.88 9.21
CA LYS A 46 -0.47 7.58 7.84
C LYS A 46 0.73 7.59 6.89
N ARG A 47 1.69 8.48 7.13
CA ARG A 47 2.89 8.55 6.30
C ARG A 47 3.74 7.29 6.42
N GLU A 48 3.75 6.65 7.58
CA GLU A 48 4.45 5.38 7.74
C GLU A 48 3.79 4.29 6.91
N LEU A 49 2.46 4.25 6.89
CA LEU A 49 1.73 3.29 6.07
C LEU A 49 2.05 3.48 4.59
N ILE A 50 2.05 4.72 4.13
CA ILE A 50 2.37 5.04 2.74
C ILE A 50 3.78 4.56 2.41
N ASN A 51 4.74 4.87 3.27
CA ASN A 51 6.13 4.50 3.05
C ASN A 51 6.33 2.98 3.03
N GLU A 52 5.69 2.27 3.93
CA GLU A 52 5.81 0.81 3.98
C GLU A 52 5.21 0.14 2.75
N LEU A 53 4.05 0.60 2.29
CA LEU A 53 3.47 0.06 1.07
C LEU A 53 4.33 0.40 -0.14
N TYR A 54 4.88 1.61 -0.18
CA TYR A 54 5.79 2.01 -1.26
C TYR A 54 6.97 1.05 -1.33
N ILE A 55 7.65 0.81 -0.21
CA ILE A 55 8.80 -0.07 -0.16
C ILE A 55 8.41 -1.49 -0.60
N TYR A 56 7.29 -1.98 -0.12
CA TYR A 56 6.79 -3.31 -0.45
C TYR A 56 6.54 -3.47 -1.95
N LEU A 57 5.85 -2.49 -2.56
CA LEU A 57 5.52 -2.55 -3.99
C LEU A 57 6.72 -2.26 -4.88
N ALA A 58 7.65 -1.40 -4.42
CA ALA A 58 8.84 -1.06 -5.21
C ALA A 58 9.87 -2.19 -5.22
N ASN A 59 9.75 -3.14 -4.32
CA ASN A 59 10.68 -4.26 -4.22
C ASN A 59 10.76 -5.01 -5.56
N ASP A 60 11.98 -5.41 -5.93
CA ASP A 60 12.25 -6.18 -7.15
C ASP A 60 11.74 -5.45 -8.40
N ASN A 61 12.06 -4.15 -8.50
CA ASN A 61 11.70 -3.30 -9.64
C ASN A 61 10.20 -3.28 -9.91
N TRP A 62 9.43 -3.06 -8.86
CA TRP A 62 7.97 -2.99 -8.97
C TRP A 62 7.35 -4.29 -9.51
N LYS A 63 7.88 -5.43 -9.10
CA LYS A 63 7.43 -6.72 -9.60
C LYS A 63 5.92 -6.89 -9.53
N LYS A 64 5.29 -6.51 -8.40
CA LYS A 64 3.85 -6.69 -8.22
C LYS A 64 3.06 -5.80 -9.17
N ILE A 65 3.50 -4.57 -9.39
CA ILE A 65 2.88 -3.66 -10.35
C ILE A 65 3.00 -4.23 -11.77
N ARG A 66 4.16 -4.79 -12.12
CA ARG A 66 4.35 -5.41 -13.44
C ARG A 66 3.45 -6.61 -13.67
N GLN A 67 3.02 -7.26 -12.61
CA GLN A 67 2.13 -8.43 -12.69
C GLN A 67 0.65 -8.05 -12.73
N PHE A 68 0.32 -6.77 -12.52
CA PHE A 68 -1.06 -6.32 -12.62
C PHE A 68 -1.53 -6.45 -14.06
N ASP A 69 -2.65 -7.17 -14.27
CA ASP A 69 -3.11 -7.54 -15.61
C ASP A 69 -4.37 -6.79 -16.08
N PHE A 70 -4.74 -5.73 -15.38
CA PHE A 70 -5.86 -4.86 -15.75
C PHE A 70 -7.24 -5.56 -15.80
N ARG A 71 -7.38 -6.70 -15.12
CA ARG A 71 -8.69 -7.37 -15.00
C ARG A 71 -9.61 -6.68 -14.03
N SER A 72 -9.07 -5.87 -13.14
CA SER A 72 -9.83 -5.04 -12.22
C SER A 72 -9.29 -3.63 -12.27
N LYS A 73 -9.93 -2.71 -11.55
CA LYS A 73 -9.38 -1.37 -11.39
C LYS A 73 -8.09 -1.46 -10.55
N LEU A 74 -7.15 -0.60 -10.87
CA LEU A 74 -5.88 -0.57 -10.15
C LEU A 74 -6.09 -0.38 -8.64
N ILE A 75 -6.99 0.52 -8.25
CA ILE A 75 -7.25 0.77 -6.83
C ILE A 75 -7.86 -0.45 -6.14
N THR A 76 -8.68 -1.23 -6.84
CA THR A 76 -9.25 -2.46 -6.30
C THR A 76 -8.14 -3.48 -6.05
N TRP A 77 -7.27 -3.67 -7.02
CA TRP A 77 -6.12 -4.56 -6.88
C TRP A 77 -5.20 -4.10 -5.74
N ALA A 78 -4.90 -2.80 -5.71
CA ALA A 78 -4.03 -2.24 -4.67
C ALA A 78 -4.64 -2.43 -3.28
N SER A 79 -5.97 -2.31 -3.16
CA SER A 79 -6.66 -2.50 -1.89
C SER A 79 -6.47 -3.92 -1.36
N VAL A 80 -6.62 -4.92 -2.22
CA VAL A 80 -6.43 -6.32 -1.83
C VAL A 80 -4.98 -6.56 -1.39
N VAL A 81 -4.02 -6.07 -2.18
CA VAL A 81 -2.60 -6.25 -1.88
C VAL A 81 -2.24 -5.57 -0.56
N ALA A 82 -2.68 -4.33 -0.39
CA ALA A 82 -2.36 -3.56 0.81
C ALA A 82 -2.98 -4.15 2.07
N VAL A 83 -4.25 -4.54 2.02
CA VAL A 83 -4.91 -5.13 3.18
C VAL A 83 -4.21 -6.42 3.59
N ARG A 84 -3.86 -7.27 2.64
CA ARG A 84 -3.12 -8.50 2.94
C ARG A 84 -1.75 -8.22 3.57
N PHE A 85 -1.03 -7.25 3.01
CA PHE A 85 0.28 -6.89 3.51
C PHE A 85 0.21 -6.37 4.95
N PHE A 86 -0.66 -5.39 5.20
CA PHE A 86 -0.75 -4.78 6.52
C PHE A 86 -1.36 -5.71 7.56
N SER A 87 -2.27 -6.59 7.17
CA SER A 87 -2.84 -7.57 8.09
C SER A 87 -1.77 -8.53 8.60
N LYS A 88 -0.88 -8.97 7.72
CA LYS A 88 0.22 -9.84 8.12
C LYS A 88 1.20 -9.11 9.05
N GLU A 89 1.51 -7.86 8.75
CA GLU A 89 2.41 -7.06 9.58
C GLU A 89 1.83 -6.85 10.97
N THR A 90 0.53 -6.59 11.06
CA THR A 90 -0.14 -6.41 12.35
C THR A 90 -0.11 -7.69 13.18
N GLN A 91 -0.36 -8.83 12.57
CA GLN A 91 -0.30 -10.12 13.27
C GLN A 91 1.09 -10.38 13.83
N ARG A 92 2.13 -10.07 13.10
CA ARG A 92 3.50 -10.22 13.56
C ARG A 92 3.78 -9.30 14.74
N THR A 93 3.33 -8.06 14.66
CA THR A 93 3.51 -7.07 15.73
C THR A 93 2.76 -7.50 16.98
N ASP A 94 1.53 -7.95 16.83
CA ASP A 94 0.71 -8.39 17.96
C ASP A 94 1.32 -9.61 18.65
N ARG A 95 1.88 -10.54 17.89
CA ARG A 95 2.58 -11.69 18.48
C ARG A 95 3.78 -11.25 19.30
N LYS A 96 4.55 -10.29 18.81
CA LYS A 96 5.69 -9.75 19.57
C LYS A 96 5.23 -9.06 20.83
N ARG A 97 4.16 -8.28 20.77
CA ARG A 97 3.61 -7.60 21.94
C ARG A 97 3.13 -8.60 22.97
N ALA A 98 2.38 -9.63 22.54
CA ALA A 98 1.88 -10.67 23.44
C ALA A 98 3.03 -11.37 24.15
N TYR A 99 4.10 -11.70 23.40
CA TYR A 99 5.27 -12.34 23.96
C TYR A 99 5.94 -11.45 25.01
N ASN A 100 6.11 -10.16 24.69
CA ASN A 100 6.75 -9.23 25.61
C ASN A 100 5.92 -8.96 26.86
N ASN A 101 4.60 -8.95 26.72
CA ASN A 101 3.70 -8.69 27.86
C ASN A 101 3.54 -9.88 28.77
N SER A 102 3.86 -11.08 28.31
CA SER A 102 3.73 -12.29 29.14
C SER A 102 4.87 -12.45 30.12
N LYS A 103 5.85 -11.57 30.06
CA LYS A 103 6.91 -11.54 31.02
C LYS A 103 6.50 -10.73 32.24
#